data_e902622467c079c77afa51a28801765f
#
_entry.id   e902622467c079c77afa51a28801765f
#
_cell.length_a   1.000
_cell.length_b   1.000
_cell.length_c   1.000
_cell.angle_alpha   90.00
_cell.angle_beta   90.00
_cell.angle_gamma   90.00
#
_symmetry.space_group_name_H-M   'P 1'
#
loop_
_entity.id
_entity.type
_entity.pdbx_description
1 polymer ?
#
loop_
_entity_poly.entity_id
_entity_poly.type
_entity_poly.pdbx_seq_one_letter_code
_entity_poly.pdbx_strand_id
1 'polypeptide(L)'
;MFDLTGMTALVTGASGGIGSAIAKALAGQGARVALSGTREDALKAVQGELGGEHVILPCNLGDGAAVDALVPSAVDKLGQLDILVNNAGVTRDNLAMRMKDEEWDTVIRVNLEAAFRLARASLKPMMRARFGRIISITSVVGVTGNPGQANYAASKAGLIGMSKALAQEVASRNITVNAVAPGFIQSAMTDALPEAQRDSLLGRIPAGKLGAGSDIAAAVVYLASREASYVTGQTLHVNGGMAMI
;
A
#
# COMPACT_ATOMS: atom_id res chain seq x y z
N MET A 1 7.16 -21.72 -2.57
CA MET A 1 7.53 -20.57 -1.73
C MET A 1 6.47 -19.50 -1.88
N PHE A 2 6.20 -18.77 -0.81
CA PHE A 2 5.23 -17.65 -0.75
C PHE A 2 3.79 -18.06 -1.10
N ASP A 3 3.39 -19.27 -0.75
CA ASP A 3 2.02 -19.75 -0.90
C ASP A 3 1.09 -19.03 0.08
N LEU A 4 0.03 -18.43 -0.44
CA LEU A 4 -0.99 -17.70 0.31
C LEU A 4 -2.35 -18.40 0.25
N THR A 5 -2.37 -19.67 -0.17
CA THR A 5 -3.62 -20.46 -0.24
C THR A 5 -4.32 -20.50 1.12
N GLY A 6 -5.61 -20.20 1.11
CA GLY A 6 -6.45 -20.11 2.31
C GLY A 6 -6.32 -18.82 3.10
N MET A 7 -5.44 -17.88 2.69
CA MET A 7 -5.35 -16.54 3.28
C MET A 7 -6.29 -15.56 2.59
N THR A 8 -6.65 -14.52 3.34
CA THR A 8 -7.50 -13.43 2.86
C THR A 8 -6.76 -12.10 2.94
N ALA A 9 -6.96 -11.25 1.94
CA ALA A 9 -6.29 -9.96 1.85
C ALA A 9 -7.28 -8.81 1.58
N LEU A 10 -7.07 -7.66 2.21
CA LEU A 10 -7.70 -6.39 1.85
C LEU A 10 -6.65 -5.48 1.22
N VAL A 11 -6.89 -5.05 -0.02
CA VAL A 11 -5.99 -4.14 -0.74
C VAL A 11 -6.72 -2.83 -1.03
N THR A 12 -6.22 -1.72 -0.47
CA THR A 12 -6.76 -0.39 -0.77
C THR A 12 -6.11 0.23 -2.01
N GLY A 13 -6.87 1.04 -2.76
CA GLY A 13 -6.37 1.59 -4.03
C GLY A 13 -6.15 0.51 -5.10
N ALA A 14 -6.90 -0.58 -5.04
CA ALA A 14 -6.74 -1.76 -5.89
C ALA A 14 -7.08 -1.51 -7.37
N SER A 15 -7.71 -0.39 -7.71
CA SER A 15 -7.98 0.04 -9.09
C SER A 15 -6.82 0.79 -9.75
N GLY A 16 -5.73 1.10 -9.02
CA GLY A 16 -4.55 1.79 -9.54
C GLY A 16 -3.45 0.80 -9.98
N GLY A 17 -2.42 1.29 -10.70
CA GLY A 17 -1.36 0.45 -11.28
C GLY A 17 -0.65 -0.46 -10.26
N ILE A 18 -0.12 0.11 -9.17
CA ILE A 18 0.53 -0.66 -8.10
C ILE A 18 -0.49 -1.54 -7.36
N GLY A 19 -1.63 -0.98 -6.98
CA GLY A 19 -2.64 -1.71 -6.22
C GLY A 19 -3.24 -2.90 -6.99
N SER A 20 -3.49 -2.74 -8.29
CA SER A 20 -3.97 -3.85 -9.14
C SER A 20 -2.89 -4.93 -9.31
N ALA A 21 -1.62 -4.55 -9.48
CA ALA A 21 -0.52 -5.50 -9.56
C ALA A 21 -0.36 -6.30 -8.26
N ILE A 22 -0.48 -5.63 -7.10
CA ILE A 22 -0.47 -6.28 -5.79
C ILE A 22 -1.63 -7.27 -5.66
N ALA A 23 -2.86 -6.84 -6.00
CA ALA A 23 -4.04 -7.70 -5.91
C ALA A 23 -3.90 -8.95 -6.78
N LYS A 24 -3.42 -8.78 -8.03
CA LYS A 24 -3.14 -9.89 -8.96
C LYS A 24 -2.09 -10.85 -8.42
N ALA A 25 -1.00 -10.33 -7.87
CA ALA A 25 0.06 -11.17 -7.34
C ALA A 25 -0.39 -11.95 -6.09
N LEU A 26 -1.13 -11.33 -5.17
CA LEU A 26 -1.68 -12.02 -4.00
C LEU A 26 -2.67 -13.11 -4.41
N ALA A 27 -3.58 -12.81 -5.35
CA ALA A 27 -4.53 -13.79 -5.90
C ALA A 27 -3.80 -14.93 -6.63
N GLY A 28 -2.78 -14.63 -7.44
CA GLY A 28 -1.95 -15.60 -8.13
C GLY A 28 -1.17 -16.54 -7.19
N GLN A 29 -0.96 -16.14 -5.93
CA GLN A 29 -0.40 -16.99 -4.87
C GLN A 29 -1.49 -17.69 -4.02
N GLY A 30 -2.75 -17.63 -4.42
CA GLY A 30 -3.85 -18.35 -3.78
C GLY A 30 -4.62 -17.57 -2.71
N ALA A 31 -4.31 -16.30 -2.46
CA ALA A 31 -5.09 -15.49 -1.52
C ALA A 31 -6.45 -15.08 -2.11
N ARG A 32 -7.49 -15.08 -1.27
CA ARG A 32 -8.77 -14.45 -1.59
C ARG A 32 -8.71 -12.96 -1.27
N VAL A 33 -8.99 -12.09 -2.24
CA VAL A 33 -8.72 -10.66 -2.14
C VAL A 33 -10.00 -9.84 -2.11
N ALA A 34 -10.09 -8.90 -1.15
CA ALA A 34 -11.03 -7.79 -1.15
C ALA A 34 -10.36 -6.56 -1.81
N LEU A 35 -10.94 -6.10 -2.90
CA LEU A 35 -10.49 -4.97 -3.70
C LEU A 35 -11.19 -3.70 -3.24
N SER A 36 -10.46 -2.72 -2.72
CA SER A 36 -11.04 -1.45 -2.28
C SER A 36 -10.48 -0.24 -3.04
N GLY A 37 -11.34 0.71 -3.31
CA GLY A 37 -11.05 1.96 -4.02
C GLY A 37 -12.33 2.73 -4.31
N THR A 38 -12.22 3.91 -4.91
CA THR A 38 -13.38 4.77 -5.20
C THR A 38 -14.06 4.47 -6.54
N ARG A 39 -13.35 3.86 -7.50
CA ARG A 39 -13.84 3.61 -8.86
C ARG A 39 -14.33 2.18 -8.99
N GLU A 40 -15.62 1.98 -8.77
CA GLU A 40 -16.21 0.63 -8.73
C GLU A 40 -16.03 -0.15 -10.06
N ASP A 41 -16.22 0.51 -11.22
CA ASP A 41 -16.05 -0.15 -12.52
C ASP A 41 -14.59 -0.60 -12.75
N ALA A 42 -13.61 0.19 -12.31
CA ALA A 42 -12.21 -0.21 -12.38
C ALA A 42 -11.88 -1.37 -11.41
N LEU A 43 -12.55 -1.43 -10.24
CA LEU A 43 -12.43 -2.58 -9.34
C LEU A 43 -13.05 -3.85 -9.95
N LYS A 44 -14.20 -3.73 -10.63
CA LYS A 44 -14.83 -4.85 -11.36
C LYS A 44 -13.94 -5.37 -12.48
N ALA A 45 -13.29 -4.47 -13.22
CA ALA A 45 -12.33 -4.86 -14.25
C ALA A 45 -11.17 -5.68 -13.66
N VAL A 46 -10.56 -5.19 -12.56
CA VAL A 46 -9.50 -5.94 -11.87
C VAL A 46 -10.02 -7.28 -11.35
N GLN A 47 -11.20 -7.31 -10.72
CA GLN A 47 -11.80 -8.55 -10.21
C GLN A 47 -11.98 -9.58 -11.33
N GLY A 48 -12.45 -9.17 -12.50
CA GLY A 48 -12.62 -10.06 -13.66
C GLY A 48 -11.31 -10.68 -14.17
N GLU A 49 -10.18 -9.99 -13.98
CA GLU A 49 -8.86 -10.50 -14.35
C GLU A 49 -8.26 -11.47 -13.31
N LEU A 50 -8.73 -11.44 -12.06
CA LEU A 50 -8.18 -12.28 -10.99
C LEU A 50 -8.65 -13.74 -11.11
N GLY A 51 -9.88 -13.97 -11.61
CA GLY A 51 -10.56 -15.26 -11.50
C GLY A 51 -10.89 -15.62 -10.05
N GLY A 52 -11.77 -16.61 -9.84
CA GLY A 52 -12.11 -17.07 -8.51
C GLY A 52 -13.03 -16.14 -7.70
N GLU A 53 -13.08 -16.36 -6.37
CA GLU A 53 -14.01 -15.68 -5.47
C GLU A 53 -13.37 -14.47 -4.76
N HIS A 54 -13.19 -13.36 -5.48
CA HIS A 54 -12.73 -12.11 -4.94
C HIS A 54 -13.91 -11.15 -4.71
N VAL A 55 -13.76 -10.20 -3.79
CA VAL A 55 -14.86 -9.27 -3.45
C VAL A 55 -14.46 -7.81 -3.72
N ILE A 56 -15.45 -7.00 -4.03
CA ILE A 56 -15.27 -5.55 -4.21
C ILE A 56 -15.86 -4.84 -2.99
N LEU A 57 -15.11 -3.91 -2.44
CA LEU A 57 -15.47 -3.06 -1.30
C LEU A 57 -15.15 -1.60 -1.64
N PRO A 58 -16.04 -0.89 -2.35
CA PRO A 58 -15.85 0.52 -2.65
C PRO A 58 -15.72 1.32 -1.35
N CYS A 59 -14.68 2.17 -1.28
CA CYS A 59 -14.44 3.00 -0.12
C CYS A 59 -13.71 4.28 -0.50
N ASN A 60 -14.22 5.42 -0.02
CA ASN A 60 -13.50 6.69 -0.06
C ASN A 60 -12.74 6.87 1.27
N LEU A 61 -11.41 6.79 1.21
CA LEU A 61 -10.55 6.95 2.40
C LEU A 61 -10.52 8.37 2.98
N GLY A 62 -11.13 9.35 2.30
CA GLY A 62 -11.39 10.68 2.86
C GLY A 62 -12.59 10.72 3.81
N ASP A 63 -13.43 9.70 3.81
CA ASP A 63 -14.60 9.56 4.69
C ASP A 63 -14.28 8.60 5.85
N GLY A 64 -14.16 9.15 7.06
CA GLY A 64 -13.81 8.40 8.25
C GLY A 64 -14.81 7.29 8.59
N ALA A 65 -16.11 7.48 8.36
CA ALA A 65 -17.13 6.46 8.63
C ALA A 65 -16.99 5.29 7.64
N ALA A 66 -16.75 5.57 6.36
CA ALA A 66 -16.49 4.55 5.35
C ALA A 66 -15.21 3.75 5.66
N VAL A 67 -14.16 4.42 6.13
CA VAL A 67 -12.90 3.77 6.56
C VAL A 67 -13.14 2.83 7.75
N ASP A 68 -13.89 3.28 8.76
CA ASP A 68 -14.16 2.47 9.96
C ASP A 68 -15.03 1.24 9.65
N ALA A 69 -15.87 1.28 8.62
CA ALA A 69 -16.69 0.17 8.15
C ALA A 69 -15.94 -0.82 7.24
N LEU A 70 -14.81 -0.44 6.65
CA LEU A 70 -14.17 -1.22 5.58
C LEU A 70 -13.62 -2.56 6.08
N VAL A 71 -12.86 -2.58 7.18
CA VAL A 71 -12.31 -3.83 7.75
C VAL A 71 -13.41 -4.77 8.25
N PRO A 72 -14.43 -4.31 9.02
CA PRO A 72 -15.59 -5.14 9.34
C PRO A 72 -16.25 -5.77 8.12
N SER A 73 -16.48 -4.98 7.05
CA SER A 73 -17.06 -5.48 5.80
C SER A 73 -16.18 -6.52 5.10
N ALA A 74 -14.86 -6.34 5.14
CA ALA A 74 -13.92 -7.30 4.59
C ALA A 74 -13.96 -8.63 5.34
N VAL A 75 -13.97 -8.58 6.68
CA VAL A 75 -14.08 -9.78 7.54
C VAL A 75 -15.41 -10.50 7.32
N ASP A 76 -16.52 -9.76 7.22
CA ASP A 76 -17.84 -10.34 6.94
C ASP A 76 -17.88 -11.11 5.62
N LYS A 77 -17.36 -10.51 4.54
CA LYS A 77 -17.38 -11.11 3.19
C LYS A 77 -16.31 -12.19 2.97
N LEU A 78 -15.17 -12.08 3.61
CA LEU A 78 -14.06 -13.03 3.44
C LEU A 78 -14.04 -14.14 4.52
N GLY A 79 -14.75 -13.93 5.63
CA GLY A 79 -14.74 -14.82 6.80
C GLY A 79 -13.61 -14.51 7.79
N GLN A 80 -12.50 -13.97 7.33
CA GLN A 80 -11.32 -13.56 8.12
C GLN A 80 -10.55 -12.44 7.42
N LEU A 81 -9.53 -11.91 8.07
CA LEU A 81 -8.58 -10.97 7.45
C LEU A 81 -7.17 -11.27 7.93
N ASP A 82 -6.35 -11.82 7.03
CA ASP A 82 -4.96 -12.20 7.31
C ASP A 82 -3.96 -11.13 6.85
N ILE A 83 -4.25 -10.45 5.74
CA ILE A 83 -3.35 -9.51 5.09
C ILE A 83 -4.07 -8.18 4.86
N LEU A 84 -3.50 -7.08 5.35
CA LEU A 84 -3.93 -5.73 5.03
C LEU A 84 -2.83 -5.04 4.23
N VAL A 85 -3.17 -4.54 3.02
CA VAL A 85 -2.28 -3.72 2.21
C VAL A 85 -2.83 -2.30 2.12
N ASN A 86 -2.23 -1.37 2.85
CA ASN A 86 -2.48 0.06 2.78
C ASN A 86 -1.71 0.63 1.59
N ASN A 87 -2.31 0.60 0.39
CA ASN A 87 -1.70 1.08 -0.84
C ASN A 87 -2.31 2.39 -1.34
N ALA A 88 -3.57 2.65 -1.07
CA ALA A 88 -4.21 3.89 -1.52
C ALA A 88 -3.46 5.13 -1.03
N GLY A 89 -3.38 6.13 -1.90
CA GLY A 89 -2.77 7.40 -1.58
C GLY A 89 -3.05 8.45 -2.65
N VAL A 90 -2.95 9.70 -2.26
CA VAL A 90 -3.12 10.87 -3.12
C VAL A 90 -1.95 11.83 -2.93
N THR A 91 -1.70 12.66 -3.94
CA THR A 91 -0.79 13.79 -3.86
C THR A 91 -1.57 15.10 -4.04
N ARG A 92 -1.08 16.16 -3.41
CA ARG A 92 -1.51 17.55 -3.62
C ARG A 92 -0.26 18.40 -3.52
N ASP A 93 0.45 18.44 -4.66
CA ASP A 93 1.79 19.03 -4.73
C ASP A 93 1.70 20.55 -4.79
N ASN A 94 2.41 21.23 -3.89
CA ASN A 94 2.56 22.67 -3.87
C ASN A 94 3.79 23.05 -3.05
N LEU A 95 4.44 24.18 -3.37
CA LEU A 95 5.52 24.71 -2.53
C LEU A 95 5.00 25.01 -1.12
N ALA A 96 5.78 24.72 -0.09
CA ALA A 96 5.36 24.83 1.30
C ALA A 96 4.73 26.20 1.63
N MET A 97 5.32 27.29 1.12
CA MET A 97 4.80 28.66 1.34
C MET A 97 3.46 28.96 0.63
N ARG A 98 3.02 28.10 -0.29
CA ARG A 98 1.77 28.23 -1.06
C ARG A 98 0.80 27.09 -0.80
N MET A 99 1.23 26.05 -0.06
CA MET A 99 0.41 24.90 0.26
C MET A 99 -0.76 25.32 1.15
N LYS A 100 -1.97 24.98 0.72
CA LYS A 100 -3.19 25.26 1.49
C LYS A 100 -3.40 24.17 2.55
N ASP A 101 -4.07 24.55 3.64
CA ASP A 101 -4.39 23.61 4.73
C ASP A 101 -5.22 22.42 4.21
N GLU A 102 -6.14 22.65 3.25
CA GLU A 102 -6.95 21.58 2.67
C GLU A 102 -6.13 20.60 1.83
N GLU A 103 -5.04 21.07 1.20
CA GLU A 103 -4.10 20.22 0.44
C GLU A 103 -3.31 19.33 1.41
N TRP A 104 -2.87 19.91 2.52
CA TRP A 104 -2.20 19.19 3.60
C TRP A 104 -3.13 18.16 4.24
N ASP A 105 -4.28 18.59 4.74
CA ASP A 105 -5.25 17.75 5.45
C ASP A 105 -5.75 16.59 4.61
N THR A 106 -6.02 16.82 3.31
CA THR A 106 -6.44 15.77 2.38
C THR A 106 -5.38 14.67 2.28
N VAL A 107 -4.11 15.02 2.13
CA VAL A 107 -3.02 14.04 1.98
C VAL A 107 -2.80 13.29 3.29
N ILE A 108 -2.75 13.98 4.43
CA ILE A 108 -2.58 13.32 5.74
C ILE A 108 -3.75 12.38 6.04
N ARG A 109 -4.98 12.83 5.80
CA ARG A 109 -6.19 12.03 6.05
C ARG A 109 -6.23 10.76 5.23
N VAL A 110 -5.99 10.85 3.93
CA VAL A 110 -6.08 9.69 3.03
C VAL A 110 -4.87 8.76 3.16
N ASN A 111 -3.65 9.32 3.23
CA ASN A 111 -2.44 8.51 3.16
C ASN A 111 -2.01 7.93 4.52
N LEU A 112 -2.25 8.64 5.62
CA LEU A 112 -1.73 8.28 6.94
C LEU A 112 -2.85 7.92 7.92
N GLU A 113 -3.83 8.81 8.12
CA GLU A 113 -4.89 8.59 9.10
C GLU A 113 -5.75 7.36 8.72
N ALA A 114 -6.17 7.26 7.46
CA ALA A 114 -6.95 6.10 7.00
C ALA A 114 -6.15 4.80 7.16
N ALA A 115 -4.86 4.78 6.82
CA ALA A 115 -4.01 3.61 7.02
C ALA A 115 -3.89 3.21 8.50
N PHE A 116 -3.78 4.18 9.42
CA PHE A 116 -3.82 3.93 10.85
C PHE A 116 -5.15 3.31 11.30
N ARG A 117 -6.28 3.89 10.86
CA ARG A 117 -7.62 3.37 11.22
C ARG A 117 -7.82 1.94 10.73
N LEU A 118 -7.43 1.64 9.50
CA LEU A 118 -7.51 0.29 8.92
C LEU A 118 -6.58 -0.69 9.65
N ALA A 119 -5.34 -0.31 9.94
CA ALA A 119 -4.42 -1.13 10.71
C ALA A 119 -5.01 -1.44 12.09
N ARG A 120 -5.46 -0.42 12.84
CA ARG A 120 -6.08 -0.57 14.15
C ARG A 120 -7.29 -1.50 14.13
N ALA A 121 -8.18 -1.35 13.14
CA ALA A 121 -9.36 -2.21 12.99
C ALA A 121 -8.99 -3.67 12.69
N SER A 122 -7.89 -3.90 11.94
CA SER A 122 -7.40 -5.23 11.58
C SER A 122 -6.74 -5.96 12.75
N LEU A 123 -6.23 -5.25 13.77
CA LEU A 123 -5.53 -5.89 14.90
C LEU A 123 -6.44 -6.87 15.65
N LYS A 124 -7.71 -6.51 15.88
CA LYS A 124 -8.61 -7.36 16.68
C LYS A 124 -8.86 -8.73 16.05
N PRO A 125 -9.25 -8.87 14.78
CA PRO A 125 -9.36 -10.18 14.12
C PRO A 125 -8.01 -10.89 14.01
N MET A 126 -6.91 -10.21 13.65
CA MET A 126 -5.58 -10.81 13.52
C MET A 126 -5.05 -11.33 14.86
N MET A 127 -5.26 -10.61 15.96
CA MET A 127 -4.87 -11.06 17.31
C MET A 127 -5.64 -12.31 17.75
N ARG A 128 -6.92 -12.42 17.39
CA ARG A 128 -7.72 -13.64 17.66
C ARG A 128 -7.22 -14.84 16.87
N ALA A 129 -6.89 -14.62 15.59
CA ALA A 129 -6.33 -15.65 14.71
C ALA A 129 -4.87 -16.02 15.05
N ARG A 130 -4.16 -15.19 15.84
CA ARG A 130 -2.72 -15.28 16.07
C ARG A 130 -1.92 -15.32 14.76
N PHE A 131 -2.39 -14.55 13.80
CA PHE A 131 -1.75 -14.35 12.51
C PHE A 131 -2.19 -13.03 11.90
N GLY A 132 -1.25 -12.30 11.31
CA GLY A 132 -1.55 -11.07 10.57
C GLY A 132 -0.34 -10.53 9.82
N ARG A 133 -0.61 -9.87 8.71
CA ARG A 133 0.37 -9.19 7.85
C ARG A 133 -0.17 -7.81 7.50
N ILE A 134 0.42 -6.77 8.04
CA ILE A 134 0.06 -5.38 7.72
C ILE A 134 1.20 -4.78 6.90
N ILE A 135 0.91 -4.36 5.68
CA ILE A 135 1.91 -3.86 4.73
C ILE A 135 1.45 -2.49 4.23
N SER A 136 2.26 -1.46 4.46
CA SER A 136 1.96 -0.10 4.00
C SER A 136 2.85 0.28 2.82
N ILE A 137 2.24 0.74 1.72
CA ILE A 137 3.00 1.26 0.58
C ILE A 137 3.34 2.72 0.86
N THR A 138 4.60 2.94 1.19
CA THR A 138 5.18 4.27 1.42
C THR A 138 5.76 4.84 0.11
N SER A 139 6.89 5.47 0.12
CA SER A 139 7.59 6.02 -1.06
C SER A 139 9.05 6.32 -0.70
N VAL A 140 9.91 6.31 -1.70
CA VAL A 140 11.26 6.89 -1.58
C VAL A 140 11.20 8.33 -1.08
N VAL A 141 10.18 9.10 -1.47
CA VAL A 141 9.95 10.49 -1.03
C VAL A 141 9.74 10.60 0.48
N GLY A 142 9.17 9.58 1.13
CA GLY A 142 9.03 9.55 2.59
C GLY A 142 10.37 9.49 3.34
N VAL A 143 11.45 9.20 2.64
CA VAL A 143 12.81 9.09 3.21
C VAL A 143 13.70 10.24 2.73
N THR A 144 13.67 10.54 1.42
CA THR A 144 14.55 11.55 0.81
C THR A 144 13.95 12.95 0.82
N GLY A 145 12.62 13.07 0.97
CA GLY A 145 11.91 14.30 0.65
C GLY A 145 11.82 14.56 -0.85
N ASN A 146 10.97 15.50 -1.26
CA ASN A 146 10.92 16.04 -2.60
C ASN A 146 10.34 17.46 -2.55
N PRO A 147 10.93 18.45 -3.24
CA PRO A 147 10.37 19.81 -3.31
C PRO A 147 8.92 19.79 -3.78
N GLY A 148 8.06 20.59 -3.13
CA GLY A 148 6.63 20.65 -3.44
C GLY A 148 5.77 19.53 -2.86
N GLN A 149 6.35 18.60 -2.11
CA GLN A 149 5.65 17.42 -1.57
C GLN A 149 5.77 17.29 -0.05
N ALA A 150 5.79 18.40 0.69
CA ALA A 150 5.93 18.37 2.14
C ALA A 150 4.86 17.52 2.83
N ASN A 151 3.58 17.66 2.42
CA ASN A 151 2.45 16.86 2.89
C ASN A 151 2.60 15.36 2.57
N TYR A 152 2.96 15.05 1.32
CA TYR A 152 3.14 13.67 0.86
C TYR A 152 4.33 13.01 1.57
N ALA A 153 5.48 13.69 1.63
CA ALA A 153 6.67 13.22 2.34
C ALA A 153 6.35 12.94 3.82
N ALA A 154 5.68 13.89 4.50
CA ALA A 154 5.26 13.71 5.88
C ALA A 154 4.34 12.49 6.06
N SER A 155 3.36 12.31 5.18
CA SER A 155 2.44 11.17 5.25
C SER A 155 3.16 9.82 5.06
N LYS A 156 4.11 9.75 4.10
CA LYS A 156 4.85 8.52 3.80
C LYS A 156 5.93 8.21 4.84
N ALA A 157 6.58 9.22 5.40
CA ALA A 157 7.46 9.08 6.56
C ALA A 157 6.68 8.64 7.82
N GLY A 158 5.49 9.22 8.03
CA GLY A 158 4.59 8.84 9.11
C GLY A 158 4.19 7.36 9.07
N LEU A 159 3.93 6.79 7.89
CA LEU A 159 3.68 5.35 7.72
C LEU A 159 4.86 4.49 8.19
N ILE A 160 6.09 4.91 7.91
CA ILE A 160 7.30 4.19 8.34
C ILE A 160 7.40 4.18 9.87
N GLY A 161 7.26 5.35 10.52
CA GLY A 161 7.28 5.46 11.98
C GLY A 161 6.15 4.68 12.64
N MET A 162 4.92 4.82 12.13
CA MET A 162 3.74 4.09 12.60
C MET A 162 3.93 2.57 12.50
N SER A 163 4.47 2.08 11.37
CA SER A 163 4.70 0.64 11.18
C SER A 163 5.67 0.08 12.22
N LYS A 164 6.72 0.82 12.58
CA LYS A 164 7.69 0.41 13.61
C LYS A 164 7.04 0.33 15.00
N ALA A 165 6.21 1.30 15.35
CA ALA A 165 5.52 1.31 16.65
C ALA A 165 4.54 0.12 16.75
N LEU A 166 3.67 -0.05 15.76
CA LEU A 166 2.72 -1.16 15.71
C LEU A 166 3.43 -2.53 15.72
N ALA A 167 4.54 -2.66 15.00
CA ALA A 167 5.32 -3.90 14.98
C ALA A 167 5.75 -4.34 16.39
N GLN A 168 6.21 -3.41 17.22
CA GLN A 168 6.61 -3.70 18.60
C GLN A 168 5.42 -4.15 19.47
N GLU A 169 4.25 -3.57 19.26
CA GLU A 169 3.05 -3.90 20.03
C GLU A 169 2.51 -5.32 19.74
N VAL A 170 2.64 -5.80 18.48
CA VAL A 170 1.91 -7.00 18.04
C VAL A 170 2.77 -8.19 17.63
N ALA A 171 4.11 -8.05 17.60
CA ALA A 171 5.03 -9.11 17.18
C ALA A 171 4.83 -10.42 17.96
N SER A 172 4.56 -10.34 19.27
CA SER A 172 4.31 -11.51 20.14
C SER A 172 3.03 -12.29 19.76
N ARG A 173 2.20 -11.74 18.88
CA ARG A 173 0.97 -12.35 18.39
C ARG A 173 1.09 -12.94 16.98
N ASN A 174 2.33 -13.09 16.45
CA ASN A 174 2.60 -13.51 15.08
C ASN A 174 1.97 -12.58 14.04
N ILE A 175 1.91 -11.29 14.37
CA ILE A 175 1.48 -10.24 13.45
C ILE A 175 2.71 -9.42 13.07
N THR A 176 3.00 -9.32 11.77
CA THR A 176 4.09 -8.47 11.28
C THR A 176 3.53 -7.19 10.68
N VAL A 177 4.23 -6.09 10.88
CA VAL A 177 3.86 -4.77 10.33
C VAL A 177 5.08 -4.21 9.62
N ASN A 178 4.98 -4.07 8.29
CA ASN A 178 6.09 -3.66 7.44
C ASN A 178 5.66 -2.58 6.44
N ALA A 179 6.63 -1.97 5.81
CA ALA A 179 6.43 -1.01 4.74
C ALA A 179 7.20 -1.42 3.47
N VAL A 180 6.69 -1.03 2.30
CA VAL A 180 7.41 -1.07 1.03
C VAL A 180 7.56 0.36 0.55
N ALA A 181 8.78 0.76 0.17
CA ALA A 181 9.11 2.09 -0.33
C ALA A 181 9.44 2.04 -1.83
N PRO A 182 8.45 2.25 -2.71
CA PRO A 182 8.69 2.34 -4.15
C PRO A 182 9.53 3.56 -4.52
N GLY A 183 10.34 3.41 -5.58
CA GLY A 183 10.86 4.51 -6.35
C GLY A 183 9.88 4.99 -7.42
N PHE A 184 10.39 5.40 -8.59
CA PHE A 184 9.57 5.74 -9.74
C PHE A 184 9.09 4.46 -10.44
N ILE A 185 7.77 4.28 -10.44
CA ILE A 185 7.09 3.11 -11.02
C ILE A 185 6.37 3.53 -12.29
N GLN A 186 6.50 2.71 -13.33
CA GLN A 186 5.84 2.91 -14.60
C GLN A 186 4.31 3.01 -14.42
N SER A 187 3.72 3.99 -15.04
CA SER A 187 2.29 4.28 -15.00
C SER A 187 1.88 5.05 -16.25
N ALA A 188 0.58 5.13 -16.54
CA ALA A 188 0.10 5.97 -17.64
C ALA A 188 0.57 7.43 -17.54
N MET A 189 0.82 7.94 -16.33
CA MET A 189 1.35 9.28 -16.11
C MET A 189 2.82 9.38 -16.51
N THR A 190 3.65 8.42 -16.16
CA THR A 190 5.08 8.41 -16.53
C THR A 190 5.28 8.13 -18.03
N ASP A 191 4.38 7.36 -18.64
CA ASP A 191 4.43 7.05 -20.07
C ASP A 191 4.02 8.26 -20.93
N ALA A 192 3.22 9.17 -20.39
CA ALA A 192 2.81 10.41 -21.04
C ALA A 192 3.83 11.56 -20.91
N LEU A 193 4.94 11.36 -20.19
CA LEU A 193 5.96 12.40 -20.03
C LEU A 193 6.72 12.66 -21.33
N PRO A 194 7.06 13.94 -21.65
CA PRO A 194 8.00 14.26 -22.72
C PRO A 194 9.36 13.56 -22.50
N GLU A 195 10.02 13.19 -23.60
CA GLU A 195 11.27 12.42 -23.59
C GLU A 195 12.34 13.04 -22.67
N ALA A 196 12.57 14.35 -22.78
CA ALA A 196 13.54 15.05 -21.93
C ALA A 196 13.24 14.96 -20.43
N GLN A 197 11.94 14.95 -20.05
CA GLN A 197 11.56 14.78 -18.65
C GLN A 197 11.71 13.32 -18.19
N ARG A 198 11.44 12.38 -19.08
CA ARG A 198 11.65 10.96 -18.83
C ARG A 198 13.14 10.66 -18.64
N ASP A 199 14.01 11.19 -19.48
CA ASP A 199 15.47 11.04 -19.38
C ASP A 199 16.02 11.64 -18.08
N SER A 200 15.56 12.84 -17.71
CA SER A 200 15.89 13.46 -16.43
C SER A 200 15.47 12.60 -15.23
N LEU A 201 14.32 11.95 -15.32
CA LEU A 201 13.82 11.05 -14.29
C LEU A 201 14.64 9.75 -14.23
N LEU A 202 14.98 9.17 -15.36
CA LEU A 202 15.81 7.97 -15.46
C LEU A 202 17.24 8.22 -14.93
N GLY A 203 17.82 9.40 -15.20
CA GLY A 203 19.11 9.80 -14.65
C GLY A 203 19.21 9.85 -13.13
N ARG A 204 18.06 9.87 -12.43
CA ARG A 204 17.98 9.82 -10.95
C ARG A 204 17.90 8.39 -10.40
N ILE A 205 17.78 7.37 -11.25
CA ILE A 205 17.63 5.98 -10.87
C ILE A 205 18.91 5.22 -11.17
N PRO A 206 19.70 4.78 -10.19
CA PRO A 206 20.93 4.02 -10.46
C PRO A 206 20.75 2.79 -11.35
N ALA A 207 19.61 2.11 -11.25
CA ALA A 207 19.26 0.98 -12.12
C ALA A 207 18.94 1.36 -13.56
N GLY A 208 18.88 2.66 -13.91
CA GLY A 208 18.69 3.19 -15.27
C GLY A 208 17.30 2.93 -15.87
N LYS A 209 16.33 2.46 -15.11
CA LYS A 209 14.97 2.16 -15.58
C LYS A 209 13.92 2.42 -14.52
N LEU A 210 12.68 2.68 -14.94
CA LEU A 210 11.52 2.68 -14.04
C LEU A 210 11.27 1.27 -13.50
N GLY A 211 10.80 1.18 -12.27
CA GLY A 211 10.25 -0.06 -11.74
C GLY A 211 8.86 -0.32 -12.32
N ALA A 212 8.43 -1.58 -12.28
CA ALA A 212 7.08 -1.99 -12.63
C ALA A 212 6.22 -2.21 -11.37
N GLY A 213 4.89 -2.18 -11.52
CA GLY A 213 3.98 -2.55 -10.43
C GLY A 213 4.25 -3.97 -9.91
N SER A 214 4.70 -4.88 -10.77
CA SER A 214 5.13 -6.25 -10.40
C SER A 214 6.32 -6.30 -9.45
N ASP A 215 7.25 -5.34 -9.51
CA ASP A 215 8.39 -5.30 -8.58
C ASP A 215 7.91 -5.01 -7.15
N ILE A 216 6.93 -4.12 -7.03
CA ILE A 216 6.31 -3.81 -5.74
C ILE A 216 5.44 -4.98 -5.26
N ALA A 217 4.70 -5.59 -6.17
CA ALA A 217 3.84 -6.73 -5.86
C ALA A 217 4.64 -7.93 -5.35
N ALA A 218 5.81 -8.22 -5.92
CA ALA A 218 6.71 -9.28 -5.46
C ALA A 218 7.18 -9.04 -4.00
N ALA A 219 7.54 -7.81 -3.66
CA ALA A 219 7.90 -7.42 -2.30
C ALA A 219 6.72 -7.61 -1.32
N VAL A 220 5.50 -7.24 -1.75
CA VAL A 220 4.29 -7.41 -0.94
C VAL A 220 3.97 -8.89 -0.73
N VAL A 221 4.06 -9.73 -1.76
CA VAL A 221 3.86 -11.18 -1.65
C VAL A 221 4.82 -11.80 -0.66
N TYR A 222 6.12 -11.44 -0.73
CA TYR A 222 7.11 -11.88 0.26
C TYR A 222 6.69 -11.50 1.67
N LEU A 223 6.41 -10.21 1.93
CA LEU A 223 6.03 -9.73 3.27
C LEU A 223 4.69 -10.28 3.77
N ALA A 224 3.79 -10.68 2.87
CA ALA A 224 2.51 -11.31 3.19
C ALA A 224 2.66 -12.78 3.56
N SER A 225 3.73 -13.43 3.14
CA SER A 225 3.93 -14.86 3.27
C SER A 225 4.32 -15.31 4.69
N ARG A 226 4.31 -16.63 4.92
CA ARG A 226 4.79 -17.24 6.16
C ARG A 226 6.30 -17.13 6.29
N GLU A 227 7.03 -17.13 5.17
CA GLU A 227 8.48 -17.00 5.11
C GLU A 227 9.00 -15.67 5.67
N ALA A 228 8.16 -14.61 5.64
CA ALA A 228 8.49 -13.32 6.24
C ALA A 228 8.10 -13.21 7.73
N SER A 229 7.81 -14.31 8.43
CA SER A 229 7.32 -14.29 9.83
C SER A 229 8.30 -13.65 10.82
N TYR A 230 9.59 -13.57 10.49
CA TYR A 230 10.61 -12.92 11.32
C TYR A 230 11.00 -11.51 10.85
N VAL A 231 10.28 -10.99 9.84
CA VAL A 231 10.48 -9.64 9.29
C VAL A 231 9.35 -8.75 9.78
N THR A 232 9.64 -7.83 10.71
CA THR A 232 8.66 -6.88 11.22
C THR A 232 9.31 -5.53 11.55
N GLY A 233 8.57 -4.44 11.42
CA GLY A 233 9.06 -3.07 11.60
C GLY A 233 10.00 -2.60 10.48
N GLN A 234 10.11 -3.34 9.36
CA GLN A 234 11.06 -3.04 8.30
C GLN A 234 10.40 -2.23 7.18
N THR A 235 11.24 -1.44 6.50
CA THR A 235 10.88 -0.80 5.24
C THR A 235 11.72 -1.41 4.14
N LEU A 236 11.06 -2.15 3.23
CA LEU A 236 11.72 -2.74 2.07
C LEU A 236 11.76 -1.71 0.93
N HIS A 237 12.95 -1.25 0.60
CA HIS A 237 13.17 -0.27 -0.45
C HIS A 237 13.22 -0.94 -1.83
N VAL A 238 12.22 -0.65 -2.68
CA VAL A 238 12.09 -1.18 -4.05
C VAL A 238 12.10 0.00 -5.01
N ASN A 239 13.29 0.57 -5.24
CA ASN A 239 13.44 1.88 -5.85
C ASN A 239 14.60 2.00 -6.86
N GLY A 240 15.16 0.88 -7.32
CA GLY A 240 16.26 0.89 -8.28
C GLY A 240 17.54 1.56 -7.77
N GLY A 241 17.73 1.65 -6.45
CA GLY A 241 18.90 2.25 -5.84
C GLY A 241 18.78 3.76 -5.57
N MET A 242 17.60 4.37 -5.75
CA MET A 242 17.39 5.81 -5.49
C MET A 242 17.61 6.20 -4.02
N ALA A 243 17.37 5.27 -3.10
CA ALA A 243 17.68 5.42 -1.67
C ALA A 243 18.14 4.07 -1.13
N MET A 244 19.35 4.06 -0.55
CA MET A 244 20.00 2.90 0.06
C MET A 244 20.16 3.20 1.56
N ILE A 245 19.24 2.67 2.40
CA ILE A 245 19.14 3.02 3.83
C ILE A 245 19.00 1.75 4.64
#